data_a6f8d94cc13d02c558e2db881e7e08e0
#
_entry.id   a6f8d94cc13d02c558e2db881e7e08e0
#
_cell.length_a   1.000
_cell.length_b   1.000
_cell.length_c   1.000
_cell.angle_alpha   90.00
_cell.angle_beta   90.00
_cell.angle_gamma   90.00
#
_symmetry.space_group_name_H-M   'P 1'
#
loop_
_entity.id
_entity.type
_entity.pdbx_description
1 polymer ?
#
loop_
_entity_poly.entity_id
_entity_poly.type
_entity_poly.pdbx_seq_one_letter_code
_entity_poly.pdbx_strand_id
1 'polypeptide(L)' 'MEFTLKDEYIELCKLLKAANIVMSGGEGKEVVAQGLVTVDGELETRKRCKIRAGQTVEFEGQIIEVVSA' A
#
# COMPACT_ATOMS: atom_id res chain seq x y z
N MET A 1 1.44 -5.11 10.15
CA MET A 1 1.27 -3.83 10.87
C MET A 1 -0.07 -3.22 10.50
N GLU A 2 -0.60 -2.40 11.36
CA GLU A 2 -1.81 -1.66 11.05
C GLU A 2 -1.50 -0.25 10.61
N PHE A 3 -2.20 0.23 9.61
CA PHE A 3 -2.12 1.62 9.17
C PHE A 3 -3.51 2.24 9.35
N THR A 4 -3.59 3.28 10.18
CA THR A 4 -4.85 3.96 10.45
C THR A 4 -5.10 5.01 9.38
N LEU A 5 -6.16 4.82 8.60
CA LEU A 5 -6.53 5.71 7.50
C LEU A 5 -7.52 6.75 8.01
N LYS A 6 -7.17 8.02 7.88
CA LYS A 6 -8.03 9.14 8.33
C LYS A 6 -8.89 9.70 7.21
N ASP A 7 -8.53 9.41 5.96
CA ASP A 7 -9.25 9.88 4.78
C ASP A 7 -10.07 8.75 4.19
N GLU A 8 -10.78 9.02 3.10
CA GLU A 8 -11.55 7.98 2.41
C GLU A 8 -10.66 6.89 1.82
N TYR A 9 -9.49 7.29 1.34
CA TYR A 9 -8.54 6.36 0.73
C TYR A 9 -7.14 6.96 0.76
N ILE A 10 -6.17 6.11 0.46
CA ILE A 10 -4.79 6.53 0.24
C ILE A 10 -4.28 5.83 -1.02
N GLU A 11 -3.48 6.52 -1.83
CA GLU A 11 -2.88 5.89 -3.01
C GLU A 11 -1.85 4.86 -2.57
N LEU A 12 -1.80 3.73 -3.28
CA LEU A 12 -0.96 2.59 -2.90
C LEU A 12 0.51 2.99 -2.68
N CYS A 13 1.10 3.75 -3.61
CA CYS A 13 2.49 4.17 -3.47
C CYS A 13 2.70 5.06 -2.24
N LYS A 14 1.72 5.89 -1.90
CA LYS A 14 1.80 6.74 -0.72
C LYS A 14 1.65 5.94 0.56
N LEU A 15 0.83 4.90 0.54
CA LEU A 15 0.68 4.01 1.68
C LEU A 15 1.98 3.31 2.00
N LEU A 16 2.68 2.81 0.99
CA LEU A 16 3.96 2.12 1.19
C LEU A 16 4.99 3.05 1.84
N LYS A 17 5.02 4.31 1.44
CA LYS A 17 5.91 5.29 2.05
C LYS A 17 5.47 5.62 3.48
N ALA A 18 4.19 5.86 3.70
CA ALA A 18 3.67 6.23 5.02
C ALA A 18 3.87 5.10 6.04
N ALA A 19 3.86 3.85 5.59
CA ALA A 19 4.08 2.70 6.45
C ALA A 19 5.57 2.36 6.61
N ASN A 20 6.45 3.18 6.04
CA ASN A 20 7.91 2.98 6.08
C ASN A 20 8.38 1.68 5.41
N ILE A 21 7.58 1.16 4.48
CA ILE A 21 7.97 -0.01 3.70
C ILE A 21 9.01 0.38 2.66
N VAL A 22 8.83 1.57 2.07
CA VAL A 22 9.78 2.16 1.12
C VAL A 22 10.20 3.53 1.63
N MET A 23 11.33 4.05 1.13
CA MET A 23 11.91 5.29 1.62
C MET A 23 11.38 6.53 0.94
N SER A 24 10.78 6.38 -0.24
CA SER A 24 10.26 7.51 -1.00
C SER A 24 9.04 7.11 -1.80
N GLY A 25 8.26 8.11 -2.23
CA GLY A 25 7.13 7.88 -3.11
C GLY A 25 7.55 7.31 -4.46
N GLY A 26 8.73 7.73 -4.95
CA GLY A 26 9.28 7.19 -6.20
C GLY A 26 9.60 5.71 -6.10
N GLU A 27 10.18 5.28 -4.99
CA GLU A 27 10.43 3.87 -4.75
C GLU A 27 9.12 3.10 -4.66
N GLY A 28 8.12 3.65 -3.99
CA GLY A 28 6.80 3.03 -3.91
C GLY A 28 6.19 2.82 -5.28
N LYS A 29 6.27 3.82 -6.16
CA LYS A 29 5.76 3.70 -7.52
C LYS A 29 6.48 2.59 -8.29
N GLU A 30 7.79 2.49 -8.10
CA GLU A 30 8.59 1.50 -8.81
C GLU A 30 8.24 0.08 -8.39
N VAL A 31 8.16 -0.20 -7.09
CA VAL A 31 7.87 -1.56 -6.63
C VAL A 31 6.46 -2.00 -7.02
N VAL A 32 5.50 -1.07 -7.04
CA VAL A 32 4.16 -1.39 -7.51
C VAL A 32 4.18 -1.72 -9.00
N ALA A 33 4.87 -0.90 -9.80
CA ALA A 33 4.95 -1.12 -11.25
C ALA A 33 5.65 -2.43 -11.59
N GLN A 34 6.59 -2.89 -10.75
CA GLN A 34 7.29 -4.15 -10.96
C GLN A 34 6.47 -5.38 -10.58
N GLY A 35 5.27 -5.20 -10.04
CA GLY A 35 4.41 -6.31 -9.67
C GLY A 35 4.83 -7.00 -8.39
N LEU A 36 5.43 -6.26 -7.45
CA LEU A 36 5.91 -6.81 -6.20
C LEU A 36 4.92 -6.64 -5.05
N VAL A 37 3.78 -5.99 -5.30
CA VAL A 37 2.81 -5.64 -4.26
C VAL A 37 1.47 -6.30 -4.56
N THR A 38 0.87 -6.89 -3.52
CA THR A 38 -0.48 -7.45 -3.62
C THR A 38 -1.44 -6.65 -2.75
N VAL A 39 -2.69 -6.58 -3.17
CA VAL A 39 -3.78 -5.96 -2.41
C VAL A 39 -4.87 -7.02 -2.27
N ASP A 40 -5.20 -7.36 -1.02
CA ASP A 40 -6.16 -8.42 -0.71
C ASP A 40 -5.81 -9.73 -1.42
N GLY A 41 -4.51 -10.02 -1.52
CA GLY A 41 -4.00 -11.25 -2.11
C GLY A 41 -3.88 -11.23 -3.63
N GLU A 42 -4.27 -10.14 -4.28
CA GLU A 42 -4.20 -10.02 -5.75
C GLU A 42 -3.10 -9.04 -6.14
N LEU A 43 -2.35 -9.39 -7.20
CA LEU A 43 -1.29 -8.54 -7.71
C LEU A 43 -1.86 -7.19 -8.17
N GLU A 44 -1.24 -6.11 -7.72
CA GLU A 44 -1.66 -4.78 -8.10
C GLU A 44 -0.49 -4.04 -8.72
N THR A 45 -0.65 -3.54 -9.95
CA THR A 45 0.41 -2.81 -10.63
C THR A 45 0.09 -1.33 -10.81
N ARG A 46 -1.09 -0.91 -10.42
CA ARG A 46 -1.49 0.50 -10.50
C ARG A 46 -0.97 1.25 -9.28
N LYS A 47 0.04 2.08 -9.47
CA LYS A 47 0.69 2.81 -8.38
C LYS A 47 -0.24 3.79 -7.66
N ARG A 48 -1.29 4.25 -8.33
CA ARG A 48 -2.29 5.15 -7.76
C ARG A 48 -3.58 4.43 -7.39
N CYS A 49 -3.52 3.11 -7.24
CA CYS A 49 -4.67 2.36 -6.77
C CYS A 49 -5.14 2.92 -5.43
N LYS A 50 -6.44 3.18 -5.31
CA LYS A 50 -7.03 3.73 -4.08
C LYS A 50 -7.21 2.62 -3.06
N ILE A 51 -6.51 2.72 -1.95
CA ILE A 51 -6.59 1.75 -0.86
C ILE A 51 -7.49 2.31 0.23
N ARG A 52 -8.47 1.53 0.65
CA ARG A 52 -9.46 1.94 1.64
C ARG A 52 -9.34 1.08 2.89
N ALA A 53 -9.95 1.54 3.98
CA ALA A 53 -10.00 0.75 5.22
C ALA A 53 -10.64 -0.61 4.94
N GLY A 54 -10.11 -1.65 5.57
CA GLY A 54 -10.53 -3.03 5.37
C GLY A 54 -9.72 -3.80 4.36
N GLN A 55 -8.82 -3.14 3.65
CA GLN A 55 -7.95 -3.80 2.68
C GLN A 55 -6.60 -4.15 3.31
N THR A 56 -5.94 -5.15 2.75
CA THR A 56 -4.63 -5.63 3.22
C THR A 56 -3.64 -5.54 2.07
N VAL A 57 -2.50 -4.91 2.32
CA VAL A 57 -1.44 -4.75 1.32
C VAL A 57 -0.23 -5.54 1.78
N GLU A 58 0.39 -6.29 0.86
CA GLU A 58 1.57 -7.08 1.17
C GLU A 58 2.70 -6.80 0.19
N PHE A 59 3.91 -6.66 0.72
CA PHE A 59 5.13 -6.47 -0.06
C PHE A 59 6.29 -7.14 0.67
N GLU A 60 6.95 -8.08 0.00
CA GLU A 60 8.12 -8.81 0.52
C GLU A 60 7.89 -9.41 1.91
N GLY A 61 6.73 -10.01 2.13
CA GLY A 61 6.39 -10.63 3.41
C GLY A 61 5.94 -9.65 4.47
N GLN A 62 5.96 -8.35 4.20
CA GLN A 62 5.44 -7.34 5.13
C GLN A 62 3.98 -7.08 4.81
N ILE A 63 3.14 -7.12 5.82
CA ILE A 63 1.69 -7.01 5.67
C ILE A 63 1.21 -5.72 6.33
N ILE A 64 0.43 -4.93 5.59
CA ILE A 64 -0.20 -3.71 6.10
C ILE A 64 -1.70 -3.93 6.12
N GLU A 65 -2.30 -3.88 7.30
CA GLU A 65 -3.74 -3.92 7.45
C GLU A 65 -4.24 -2.49 7.56
N VAL A 66 -5.04 -2.05 6.59
CA VAL A 66 -5.56 -0.68 6.58
C VAL A 66 -6.86 -0.65 7.38
N VAL A 67 -6.87 0.18 8.41
CA VAL A 67 -8.03 0.29 9.32
C VAL A 67 -8.51 1.74 9.32
N SER A 68 -9.78 1.92 9.67
CA SER A 68 -10.36 3.27 9.77
C SER A 68 -10.02 3.90 11.11
N ALA A 69 -9.89 5.22 11.10
CA ALA A 69 -9.66 5.98 12.31
C ALA A 69 -10.89 6.00 13.21
#